data_b6cb6456859b4fd690053c15378ad4e9
#
_entry.id   b6cb6456859b4fd690053c15378ad4e9
#
_cell.length_a   1.000
_cell.length_b   1.000
_cell.length_c   1.000
_cell.angle_alpha   90.00
_cell.angle_beta   90.00
_cell.angle_gamma   90.00
#
_symmetry.space_group_name_H-M   'P 1'
#
loop_
_entity.id
_entity.type
_entity.pdbx_description
1 polymer ?
#
loop_
_entity_poly.entity_id
_entity_poly.type
_entity_poly.pdbx_seq_one_letter_code
_entity_poly.pdbx_strand_id
1 'polypeptide(L)'
;MAAPKAKPAAATAAAPKAKVKARKKEKKNVALGNAYIKSTFNNTIVTITDPSGAVLAWASSGQVGFKGSRKSTPFAAQLAAESAAKKAQEHGVKKVDVFVKGPGSGRETAIRSLQAAGLEVGAISDVTPLAHNGCRPRKPRRV
;
A
#
# COMPACT_ATOMS: atom_id res chain seq x y z
N MET A 1 -12.43 -61.63 -26.58
CA MET A 1 -11.51 -60.61 -27.11
C MET A 1 -12.31 -59.35 -27.41
N ALA A 2 -12.22 -58.38 -26.55
CA ALA A 2 -12.88 -57.08 -26.73
C ALA A 2 -11.83 -55.98 -26.49
N ALA A 3 -11.58 -55.18 -27.50
CA ALA A 3 -10.62 -54.09 -27.50
C ALA A 3 -11.16 -52.86 -26.70
N PRO A 4 -10.33 -52.12 -25.97
CA PRO A 4 -10.76 -50.91 -25.27
C PRO A 4 -10.85 -49.73 -26.25
N LYS A 5 -12.00 -49.04 -26.22
CA LYS A 5 -12.26 -47.77 -26.94
C LYS A 5 -11.45 -46.61 -26.33
N ALA A 6 -10.62 -46.04 -27.14
CA ALA A 6 -9.93 -44.78 -26.84
C ALA A 6 -10.94 -43.61 -26.81
N LYS A 7 -10.87 -42.78 -25.74
CA LYS A 7 -11.58 -41.51 -25.63
C LYS A 7 -10.80 -40.43 -26.36
N PRO A 8 -11.42 -39.57 -27.19
CA PRO A 8 -10.74 -38.43 -27.78
C PRO A 8 -10.51 -37.31 -26.74
N ALA A 9 -9.30 -36.84 -26.66
CA ALA A 9 -8.91 -35.65 -25.86
C ALA A 9 -9.53 -34.39 -26.47
N ALA A 10 -10.39 -33.71 -25.72
CA ALA A 10 -10.90 -32.42 -26.08
C ALA A 10 -9.77 -31.35 -25.94
N ALA A 11 -9.32 -30.83 -27.07
CA ALA A 11 -8.43 -29.68 -27.11
C ALA A 11 -9.20 -28.41 -26.71
N THR A 12 -8.97 -27.94 -25.50
CA THR A 12 -9.44 -26.63 -25.06
C THR A 12 -8.60 -25.54 -25.73
N ALA A 13 -9.16 -24.92 -26.77
CA ALA A 13 -8.58 -23.74 -27.43
C ALA A 13 -8.49 -22.59 -26.42
N ALA A 14 -7.27 -22.25 -26.02
CA ALA A 14 -6.98 -21.06 -25.22
C ALA A 14 -7.24 -19.80 -26.05
N ALA A 15 -8.29 -19.05 -25.72
CA ALA A 15 -8.55 -17.73 -26.30
C ALA A 15 -7.37 -16.80 -26.02
N PRO A 16 -6.93 -15.98 -27.00
CA PRO A 16 -5.82 -15.05 -26.81
C PRO A 16 -6.24 -13.95 -25.82
N LYS A 17 -5.62 -13.93 -24.63
CA LYS A 17 -5.75 -12.83 -23.67
C LYS A 17 -5.25 -11.56 -24.35
N ALA A 18 -6.18 -10.68 -24.73
CA ALA A 18 -5.87 -9.34 -25.23
C ALA A 18 -4.98 -8.63 -24.21
N LYS A 19 -3.73 -8.35 -24.57
CA LYS A 19 -2.80 -7.52 -23.79
C LYS A 19 -3.40 -6.13 -23.70
N VAL A 20 -4.06 -5.81 -22.56
CA VAL A 20 -4.46 -4.45 -22.24
C VAL A 20 -3.18 -3.61 -22.23
N LYS A 21 -3.01 -2.72 -23.23
CA LYS A 21 -1.90 -1.75 -23.25
C LYS A 21 -2.00 -0.93 -21.98
N ALA A 22 -1.08 -1.15 -21.03
CA ALA A 22 -0.97 -0.33 -19.84
C ALA A 22 -0.80 1.12 -20.28
N ARG A 23 -1.78 1.99 -19.98
CA ARG A 23 -1.67 3.43 -20.20
C ARG A 23 -0.42 3.89 -19.46
N LYS A 24 0.56 4.41 -20.21
CA LYS A 24 1.78 5.00 -19.67
C LYS A 24 1.35 6.14 -18.74
N LYS A 25 1.53 5.99 -17.43
CA LYS A 25 1.21 7.03 -16.46
C LYS A 25 2.11 8.22 -16.76
N GLU A 26 1.51 9.38 -16.97
CA GLU A 26 2.24 10.63 -17.13
C GLU A 26 3.03 10.90 -15.84
N LYS A 27 4.33 11.15 -15.98
CA LYS A 27 5.18 11.53 -14.86
C LYS A 27 4.84 12.98 -14.50
N LYS A 28 4.26 13.17 -13.32
CA LYS A 28 4.03 14.51 -12.76
C LYS A 28 5.32 14.94 -12.07
N ASN A 29 5.85 16.12 -12.43
CA ASN A 29 6.99 16.71 -11.72
C ASN A 29 6.48 17.50 -10.51
N VAL A 30 6.45 16.84 -9.35
CA VAL A 30 6.01 17.43 -8.08
C VAL A 30 7.14 17.33 -7.09
N ALA A 31 7.74 18.46 -6.69
CA ALA A 31 8.87 18.48 -5.76
C ALA A 31 8.44 18.30 -4.28
N LEU A 32 7.27 18.84 -3.93
CA LEU A 32 6.67 18.78 -2.59
C LEU A 32 5.46 17.86 -2.61
N GLY A 33 5.32 16.99 -1.60
CA GLY A 33 4.19 16.10 -1.47
C GLY A 33 3.76 15.89 -0.03
N ASN A 34 2.61 15.23 0.16
CA ASN A 34 2.11 14.81 1.45
C ASN A 34 2.15 13.28 1.52
N ALA A 35 2.70 12.72 2.61
CA ALA A 35 2.74 11.29 2.86
C ALA A 35 1.73 10.92 3.95
N TYR A 36 0.70 10.19 3.59
CA TYR A 36 -0.33 9.69 4.52
C TYR A 36 -0.01 8.26 4.91
N ILE A 37 0.26 8.03 6.19
CA ILE A 37 0.52 6.71 6.76
C ILE A 37 -0.67 6.27 7.59
N LYS A 38 -1.42 5.28 7.13
CA LYS A 38 -2.47 4.64 7.91
C LYS A 38 -1.97 3.31 8.45
N SER A 39 -1.68 3.27 9.74
CA SER A 39 -1.20 2.07 10.43
C SER A 39 -2.29 1.52 11.36
N THR A 40 -2.83 0.36 11.03
CA THR A 40 -3.77 -0.39 11.87
C THR A 40 -3.07 -1.59 12.49
N PHE A 41 -3.72 -2.28 13.43
CA PHE A 41 -3.17 -3.52 14.00
C PHE A 41 -2.97 -4.64 12.98
N ASN A 42 -3.62 -4.58 11.81
CA ASN A 42 -3.58 -5.65 10.81
C ASN A 42 -2.81 -5.27 9.54
N ASN A 43 -2.63 -3.99 9.23
CA ASN A 43 -2.04 -3.56 7.99
C ASN A 43 -1.51 -2.13 8.08
N THR A 44 -0.48 -1.82 7.27
CA THR A 44 0.02 -0.46 7.09
C THR A 44 -0.13 -0.07 5.62
N ILE A 45 -0.70 1.10 5.37
CA ILE A 45 -0.88 1.68 4.04
C ILE A 45 -0.16 3.02 4.02
N VAL A 46 0.68 3.22 3.01
CA VAL A 46 1.39 4.47 2.75
C VAL A 46 0.92 5.03 1.43
N THR A 47 0.46 6.28 1.44
CA THR A 47 -0.03 6.98 0.25
C THR A 47 0.69 8.31 0.13
N ILE A 48 1.29 8.59 -1.02
CA ILE A 48 1.97 9.85 -1.30
C ILE A 48 1.14 10.62 -2.32
N THR A 49 0.83 11.86 -1.97
CA THR A 49 0.00 12.76 -2.79
C THR A 49 0.78 14.02 -3.11
N ASP A 50 0.29 14.75 -4.09
CA ASP A 50 0.70 16.14 -4.30
C ASP A 50 0.04 17.07 -3.24
N PRO A 51 0.42 18.36 -3.17
CA PRO A 51 -0.20 19.31 -2.25
C PRO A 51 -1.71 19.51 -2.48
N SER A 52 -2.20 19.25 -3.68
CA SER A 52 -3.63 19.34 -4.04
C SER A 52 -4.45 18.13 -3.55
N GLY A 53 -3.78 17.06 -3.08
CA GLY A 53 -4.41 15.82 -2.62
C GLY A 53 -4.52 14.73 -3.69
N ALA A 54 -4.06 14.95 -4.94
CA ALA A 54 -4.08 13.91 -5.94
C ALA A 54 -3.00 12.85 -5.66
N VAL A 55 -3.37 11.58 -5.71
CA VAL A 55 -2.47 10.47 -5.40
C VAL A 55 -1.43 10.29 -6.50
N LEU A 56 -0.15 10.33 -6.11
CA LEU A 56 1.00 10.04 -6.96
C LEU A 56 1.40 8.57 -6.88
N ALA A 57 1.58 8.09 -5.65
CA ALA A 57 2.02 6.73 -5.39
C ALA A 57 1.38 6.18 -4.11
N TRP A 58 1.20 4.88 -4.06
CA TRP A 58 0.79 4.20 -2.85
C TRP A 58 1.36 2.78 -2.78
N ALA A 59 1.50 2.29 -1.56
CA ALA A 59 1.81 0.90 -1.29
C ALA A 59 1.21 0.46 0.05
N SER A 60 1.05 -0.83 0.24
CA SER A 60 0.60 -1.44 1.48
C SER A 60 1.38 -2.71 1.78
N SER A 61 1.39 -3.13 3.04
CA SER A 61 2.02 -4.39 3.44
C SER A 61 1.50 -5.59 2.64
N GLY A 62 0.20 -5.60 2.29
CA GLY A 62 -0.39 -6.66 1.46
C GLY A 62 0.07 -6.63 0.01
N GLN A 63 0.31 -5.45 -0.56
CA GLN A 63 0.79 -5.29 -1.94
C GLN A 63 2.25 -5.75 -2.09
N VAL A 64 3.06 -5.62 -1.05
CA VAL A 64 4.47 -6.08 -1.03
C VAL A 64 4.59 -7.60 -0.93
N GLY A 65 3.47 -8.32 -0.72
CA GLY A 65 3.43 -9.77 -0.73
C GLY A 65 3.20 -10.42 0.64
N PHE A 66 3.08 -9.64 1.72
CA PHE A 66 2.75 -10.18 3.03
C PHE A 66 1.28 -10.59 3.12
N LYS A 67 1.01 -11.72 3.77
CA LYS A 67 -0.35 -12.26 3.97
C LYS A 67 -0.60 -12.53 5.46
N GLY A 68 -1.87 -12.51 5.85
CA GLY A 68 -2.30 -12.81 7.21
C GLY A 68 -1.68 -11.87 8.26
N SER A 69 -1.26 -12.41 9.39
CA SER A 69 -0.68 -11.66 10.51
C SER A 69 0.65 -10.97 10.19
N ARG A 70 1.40 -11.46 9.20
CA ARG A 70 2.67 -10.85 8.78
C ARG A 70 2.53 -9.42 8.24
N LYS A 71 1.33 -9.02 7.79
CA LYS A 71 1.07 -7.65 7.32
C LYS A 71 1.15 -6.61 8.42
N SER A 72 0.94 -7.00 9.67
CA SER A 72 0.96 -6.10 10.83
C SER A 72 2.37 -5.81 11.35
N THR A 73 3.39 -6.49 10.84
CA THR A 73 4.76 -6.34 11.33
C THR A 73 5.37 -5.00 10.91
N PRO A 74 6.26 -4.41 11.75
CA PRO A 74 7.02 -3.21 11.38
C PRO A 74 7.85 -3.39 10.11
N PHE A 75 8.40 -4.58 9.89
CA PHE A 75 9.17 -4.90 8.69
C PHE A 75 8.32 -4.81 7.41
N ALA A 76 7.07 -5.29 7.45
CA ALA A 76 6.15 -5.16 6.32
C ALA A 76 5.80 -3.68 6.03
N ALA A 77 5.69 -2.86 7.07
CA ALA A 77 5.49 -1.41 6.94
C ALA A 77 6.71 -0.71 6.32
N GLN A 78 7.93 -1.14 6.69
CA GLN A 78 9.17 -0.66 6.08
C GLN A 78 9.16 -0.86 4.57
N LEU A 79 8.97 -2.10 4.12
CA LEU A 79 8.98 -2.42 2.69
C LEU A 79 7.85 -1.72 1.91
N ALA A 80 6.68 -1.53 2.55
CA ALA A 80 5.59 -0.76 1.97
C ALA A 80 5.99 0.72 1.78
N ALA A 81 6.61 1.33 2.79
CA ALA A 81 7.08 2.71 2.71
C ALA A 81 8.18 2.89 1.64
N GLU A 82 9.15 2.00 1.59
CA GLU A 82 10.19 2.01 0.54
C GLU A 82 9.61 1.87 -0.87
N SER A 83 8.64 0.96 -1.04
CA SER A 83 7.97 0.78 -2.33
C SER A 83 7.19 2.02 -2.75
N ALA A 84 6.49 2.68 -1.81
CA ALA A 84 5.77 3.91 -2.07
C ALA A 84 6.74 5.07 -2.41
N ALA A 85 7.84 5.20 -1.66
CA ALA A 85 8.86 6.22 -1.86
C ALA A 85 9.53 6.11 -3.24
N LYS A 86 9.95 4.91 -3.64
CA LYS A 86 10.53 4.66 -4.98
C LYS A 86 9.59 5.10 -6.11
N LYS A 87 8.30 4.75 -6.01
CA LYS A 87 7.29 5.17 -6.98
C LYS A 87 7.08 6.69 -7.00
N ALA A 88 7.12 7.34 -5.82
CA ALA A 88 6.98 8.79 -5.71
C ALA A 88 8.20 9.54 -6.28
N GLN A 89 9.40 9.00 -6.11
CA GLN A 89 10.62 9.54 -6.70
C GLN A 89 10.59 9.53 -8.24
N GLU A 90 9.91 8.54 -8.84
CA GLU A 90 9.68 8.53 -10.30
C GLU A 90 8.84 9.74 -10.77
N HIS A 91 8.03 10.31 -9.88
CA HIS A 91 7.25 11.53 -10.09
C HIS A 91 7.99 12.82 -9.65
N GLY A 92 9.24 12.70 -9.22
CA GLY A 92 10.11 13.81 -8.86
C GLY A 92 9.96 14.33 -7.43
N VAL A 93 9.23 13.63 -6.54
CA VAL A 93 9.03 14.04 -5.15
C VAL A 93 10.36 13.97 -4.40
N LYS A 94 10.72 15.09 -3.75
CA LYS A 94 11.94 15.22 -2.93
C LYS A 94 11.62 15.41 -1.46
N LYS A 95 10.62 16.25 -1.15
CA LYS A 95 10.23 16.58 0.22
C LYS A 95 8.78 16.19 0.48
N VAL A 96 8.51 15.64 1.67
CA VAL A 96 7.16 15.21 2.07
C VAL A 96 6.84 15.65 3.50
N ASP A 97 5.63 16.14 3.70
CA ASP A 97 5.04 16.32 5.02
C ASP A 97 4.26 15.04 5.37
N VAL A 98 4.48 14.53 6.58
CA VAL A 98 3.98 13.21 6.99
C VAL A 98 2.76 13.36 7.90
N PHE A 99 1.65 12.74 7.50
CA PHE A 99 0.41 12.64 8.26
C PHE A 99 0.19 11.19 8.70
N VAL A 100 0.26 10.95 10.00
CA VAL A 100 0.13 9.61 10.57
C VAL A 100 -1.23 9.41 11.18
N LYS A 101 -1.84 8.23 10.95
CA LYS A 101 -3.13 7.86 11.47
C LYS A 101 -3.14 6.40 11.95
N GLY A 102 -3.57 6.19 13.18
CA GLY A 102 -3.83 4.87 13.74
C GLY A 102 -2.75 4.34 14.69
N PRO A 103 -3.07 3.28 15.45
CA PRO A 103 -2.25 2.78 16.55
C PRO A 103 -1.31 1.62 16.16
N GLY A 104 -1.14 1.29 14.89
CA GLY A 104 -0.37 0.12 14.44
C GLY A 104 1.13 0.23 14.75
N SER A 105 1.80 -0.91 14.86
CA SER A 105 3.23 -1.01 15.15
C SER A 105 4.13 -0.53 13.99
N GLY A 106 3.61 -0.45 12.77
CA GLY A 106 4.33 0.05 11.58
C GLY A 106 4.44 1.57 11.48
N ARG A 107 3.86 2.31 12.42
CA ARG A 107 3.77 3.77 12.42
C ARG A 107 5.13 4.46 12.32
N GLU A 108 6.01 4.22 13.30
CA GLU A 108 7.35 4.83 13.35
C GLU A 108 8.27 4.29 12.26
N THR A 109 8.20 2.98 12.03
CA THR A 109 9.05 2.32 11.04
C THR A 109 8.79 2.84 9.63
N ALA A 110 7.54 3.11 9.28
CA ALA A 110 7.20 3.69 7.98
C ALA A 110 7.80 5.09 7.80
N ILE A 111 7.78 5.94 8.84
CA ILE A 111 8.38 7.29 8.78
C ILE A 111 9.89 7.20 8.55
N ARG A 112 10.59 6.38 9.36
CA ARG A 112 12.03 6.16 9.21
C ARG A 112 12.40 5.63 7.83
N SER A 113 11.56 4.76 7.28
CA SER A 113 11.80 4.17 5.95
C SER A 113 11.64 5.17 4.82
N LEU A 114 10.73 6.16 4.94
CA LEU A 114 10.63 7.25 3.97
C LEU A 114 11.92 8.09 3.93
N GLN A 115 12.51 8.38 5.09
CA GLN A 115 13.81 9.08 5.18
C GLN A 115 14.95 8.22 4.61
N ALA A 116 15.00 6.94 4.98
CA ALA A 116 16.01 6.01 4.48
C ALA A 116 15.93 5.82 2.95
N ALA A 117 14.74 5.93 2.37
CA ALA A 117 14.54 5.87 0.93
C ALA A 117 14.98 7.16 0.19
N GLY A 118 15.43 8.19 0.93
CA GLY A 118 15.96 9.43 0.37
C GLY A 118 14.93 10.54 0.17
N LEU A 119 13.75 10.46 0.82
CA LEU A 119 12.80 11.55 0.88
C LEU A 119 13.11 12.44 2.10
N GLU A 120 13.16 13.75 1.90
CA GLU A 120 13.26 14.72 2.98
C GLU A 120 11.92 14.80 3.72
N VAL A 121 11.90 14.47 5.02
CA VAL A 121 10.71 14.60 5.86
C VAL A 121 10.68 16.01 6.47
N GLY A 122 9.63 16.75 6.17
CA GLY A 122 9.38 18.09 6.74
C GLY A 122 8.63 17.96 8.08
N ALA A 123 7.39 18.35 8.12
CA ALA A 123 6.55 18.25 9.31
C ALA A 123 6.00 16.82 9.49
N ILE A 124 5.83 16.41 10.75
CA ILE A 124 5.15 15.15 11.12
C ILE A 124 3.95 15.52 11.99
N SER A 125 2.75 15.18 11.50
CA SER A 125 1.50 15.46 12.20
C SER A 125 0.70 14.18 12.46
N ASP A 126 0.18 14.04 13.66
CA ASP A 126 -0.75 12.95 14.00
C ASP A 126 -2.17 13.41 13.77
N VAL A 127 -2.86 12.73 12.85
CA VAL A 127 -4.26 12.99 12.49
C VAL A 127 -5.19 11.85 12.89
N THR A 128 -4.82 11.09 13.92
CA THR A 128 -5.66 10.00 14.43
C THR A 128 -6.96 10.58 14.98
N PRO A 129 -8.14 10.18 14.46
CA PRO A 129 -9.41 10.70 14.93
C PRO A 129 -9.72 10.21 16.34
N LEU A 130 -10.04 11.15 17.22
CA LEU A 130 -10.55 10.87 18.56
C LEU A 130 -12.03 11.21 18.61
N ALA A 131 -12.88 10.23 18.95
CA ALA A 131 -14.30 10.47 19.09
C ALA A 131 -14.58 11.34 20.33
N HIS A 132 -15.39 12.38 20.17
CA HIS A 132 -15.93 13.15 21.30
C HIS A 132 -17.16 12.42 21.85
N ASN A 133 -16.94 11.28 22.49
CA ASN A 133 -17.99 10.40 23.03
C ASN A 133 -18.95 9.80 21.97
N GLY A 134 -18.50 9.61 20.76
CA GLY A 134 -19.24 9.15 19.57
C GLY A 134 -20.10 7.90 19.75
N CYS A 135 -20.19 7.07 18.72
CA CYS A 135 -21.00 5.85 18.72
C CYS A 135 -20.52 4.83 19.76
N ARG A 136 -21.47 4.09 20.37
CA ARG A 136 -21.14 3.01 21.29
C ARG A 136 -20.26 1.96 20.59
N PRO A 137 -19.10 1.59 21.16
CA PRO A 137 -18.22 0.56 20.59
C PRO A 137 -18.89 -0.82 20.63
N ARG A 138 -18.41 -1.72 19.78
CA ARG A 138 -18.87 -3.11 19.77
C ARG A 138 -18.51 -3.79 21.10
N LYS A 139 -19.33 -4.73 21.53
CA LYS A 139 -19.01 -5.59 22.67
C LYS A 139 -17.71 -6.38 22.40
N PRO A 140 -16.92 -6.72 23.43
CA PRO A 140 -15.78 -7.61 23.29
C PRO A 140 -16.19 -8.94 22.63
N ARG A 141 -15.29 -9.46 21.79
CA ARG A 141 -15.50 -10.78 21.17
C ARG A 141 -15.52 -11.85 22.27
N ARG A 142 -16.57 -12.64 22.30
CA ARG A 142 -16.61 -13.86 23.16
C ARG A 142 -15.71 -14.90 22.51
N VAL A 143 -14.82 -15.47 23.30
CA VAL A 143 -13.89 -16.53 22.91
C VAL A 143 -14.41 -17.84 23.50
#